data_e61e7d415928bd18aaba3f58ea34e2e2
#
_entry.id   e61e7d415928bd18aaba3f58ea34e2e2
#
_cell.length_a   1.000
_cell.length_b   1.000
_cell.length_c   1.000
_cell.angle_alpha   90.00
_cell.angle_beta   90.00
_cell.angle_gamma   90.00
#
_symmetry.space_group_name_H-M   'P 1'
#
loop_
_entity.id
_entity.type
_entity.pdbx_description
1 polymer ?
#
loop_
_entity_poly.entity_id
_entity_poly.type
_entity_poly.pdbx_seq_one_letter_code
_entity_poly.pdbx_strand_id
1 'polypeptide(L)'
;MQQTLRTGLDPFSLQRRNPRGGTKPLSGWGFANETDRLTDVLLGSPAHLRHLSTSSLSRKHLREAPCNIQVAQAQHAELVSAYEHFGVKVHMHKPTPELPMQVYARDSSVMTPYGAIITAMANWWRRGENYAAIRTYEELGIPIYDMVTAGTFEGGDFAVI
;
A
#
# COMPACT_ATOMS: atom_id res chain seq x y z
N MET A 1 7.76 12.82 -35.30
CA MET A 1 6.95 13.83 -34.58
C MET A 1 6.62 13.43 -33.11
N GLN A 2 6.78 12.19 -32.69
CA GLN A 2 6.51 11.75 -31.32
C GLN A 2 7.67 11.99 -30.31
N GLN A 3 8.89 12.25 -30.78
CA GLN A 3 10.04 12.47 -29.89
C GLN A 3 10.13 13.88 -29.29
N THR A 4 9.49 14.86 -29.89
CA THR A 4 9.55 16.25 -29.44
C THR A 4 8.64 16.56 -28.25
N LEU A 5 7.59 15.74 -28.03
CA LEU A 5 6.67 15.91 -26.91
C LEU A 5 7.18 15.33 -25.57
N ARG A 6 8.35 14.69 -25.59
CA ARG A 6 8.98 14.13 -24.38
C ARG A 6 10.15 14.95 -23.85
N THR A 7 10.30 16.15 -24.31
CA THR A 7 11.26 17.08 -23.73
C THR A 7 10.70 17.60 -22.39
N GLY A 8 11.56 17.96 -21.45
CA GLY A 8 11.19 18.40 -20.11
C GLY A 8 10.23 19.58 -20.00
N LEU A 9 9.64 20.01 -21.11
CA LEU A 9 8.59 21.03 -21.20
C LEU A 9 7.18 20.43 -21.35
N ASP A 10 7.07 19.10 -21.52
CA ASP A 10 5.78 18.42 -21.54
C ASP A 10 5.28 18.23 -20.10
N PRO A 11 4.20 18.91 -19.68
CA PRO A 11 3.65 18.78 -18.33
C PRO A 11 3.12 17.37 -18.02
N PHE A 12 2.94 16.54 -19.05
CA PHE A 12 2.53 15.14 -18.93
C PHE A 12 3.71 14.17 -19.06
N SER A 13 4.94 14.68 -19.24
CA SER A 13 6.10 13.78 -19.22
C SER A 13 6.23 13.14 -17.85
N LEU A 14 6.43 11.83 -17.84
CA LEU A 14 6.72 11.06 -16.63
C LEU A 14 8.12 11.42 -16.11
N GLN A 15 8.30 12.66 -15.70
CA GLN A 15 9.52 13.06 -15.01
C GLN A 15 9.49 12.55 -13.59
N ARG A 16 10.48 11.77 -13.25
CA ARG A 16 10.64 11.23 -11.91
C ARG A 16 10.93 12.36 -10.94
N ARG A 17 10.04 12.53 -9.98
CA ARG A 17 10.22 13.50 -8.89
C ARG A 17 11.28 13.03 -7.90
N ASN A 18 11.48 11.72 -7.80
CA ASN A 18 12.50 11.15 -6.94
C ASN A 18 13.74 10.72 -7.76
N PRO A 19 14.85 11.45 -7.70
CA PRO A 19 16.07 11.12 -8.42
C PRO A 19 16.69 9.78 -7.98
N ARG A 20 16.34 9.28 -6.78
CA ARG A 20 16.79 7.98 -6.29
C ARG A 20 16.06 6.82 -6.98
N GLY A 21 14.88 7.06 -7.54
CA GLY A 21 14.10 6.05 -8.26
C GLY A 21 14.78 5.49 -9.51
N GLY A 22 15.86 6.07 -9.97
CA GLY A 22 16.67 5.56 -11.08
C GLY A 22 15.86 5.22 -12.34
N THR A 23 16.51 4.75 -13.38
CA THR A 23 15.89 4.25 -14.63
C THR A 23 15.90 2.73 -14.72
N LYS A 24 16.56 2.06 -13.77
CA LYS A 24 16.69 0.61 -13.73
C LYS A 24 15.74 0.06 -12.67
N PRO A 25 15.09 -1.07 -12.92
CA PRO A 25 14.36 -1.81 -11.92
C PRO A 25 15.24 -2.12 -10.71
N LEU A 26 14.62 -2.16 -9.53
CA LEU A 26 15.30 -2.55 -8.30
C LEU A 26 15.60 -4.06 -8.33
N SER A 27 16.80 -4.43 -7.87
CA SER A 27 17.10 -5.82 -7.56
C SER A 27 16.61 -6.12 -6.15
N GLY A 28 15.78 -7.13 -5.99
CA GLY A 28 15.33 -7.62 -4.69
C GLY A 28 14.00 -7.02 -4.18
N TRP A 29 13.50 -5.95 -4.80
CA TRP A 29 12.21 -5.35 -4.47
C TRP A 29 11.43 -4.96 -5.72
N GLY A 30 10.11 -4.95 -5.62
CA GLY A 30 9.23 -4.59 -6.70
C GLY A 30 8.71 -5.79 -7.49
N PHE A 31 7.76 -5.54 -8.34
CA PHE A 31 7.24 -6.55 -9.26
C PHE A 31 6.95 -5.93 -10.63
N ALA A 32 7.07 -6.74 -11.66
CA ALA A 32 6.89 -6.33 -13.05
C ALA A 32 5.55 -6.78 -13.65
N ASN A 33 4.90 -7.75 -13.05
CA ASN A 33 3.59 -8.29 -13.43
C ASN A 33 2.90 -8.97 -12.23
N GLU A 34 1.63 -9.27 -12.35
CA GLU A 34 0.84 -9.87 -11.26
C GLU A 34 0.85 -11.42 -11.27
N THR A 35 1.58 -12.04 -12.16
CA THR A 35 1.60 -13.49 -12.35
C THR A 35 2.91 -14.16 -11.95
N ASP A 36 3.94 -13.37 -11.65
CA ASP A 36 5.22 -13.89 -11.15
C ASP A 36 5.08 -14.49 -9.75
N ARG A 37 6.02 -15.38 -9.42
CA ARG A 37 6.05 -15.98 -8.09
C ARG A 37 6.24 -14.93 -7.02
N LEU A 38 5.29 -14.87 -6.07
CA LEU A 38 5.39 -14.02 -4.90
C LEU A 38 6.51 -14.53 -3.98
N THR A 39 7.44 -13.65 -3.61
CA THR A 39 8.56 -13.94 -2.70
C THR A 39 8.43 -13.20 -1.38
N ASP A 40 7.86 -12.01 -1.42
CA ASP A 40 7.72 -11.12 -0.28
C ASP A 40 6.35 -10.46 -0.30
N VAL A 41 5.74 -10.27 0.86
CA VAL A 41 4.47 -9.55 1.03
C VAL A 41 4.55 -8.59 2.20
N LEU A 42 3.96 -7.40 2.05
CA LEU A 42 3.79 -6.44 3.13
C LEU A 42 2.34 -6.44 3.58
N LEU A 43 2.11 -6.74 4.84
CA LEU A 43 0.79 -6.80 5.46
C LEU A 43 0.62 -5.74 6.54
N GLY A 44 -0.62 -5.33 6.76
CA GLY A 44 -1.03 -4.53 7.91
C GLY A 44 -1.66 -5.39 9.00
N SER A 45 -1.35 -5.09 10.25
CA SER A 45 -1.90 -5.82 11.38
C SER A 45 -3.33 -5.40 11.72
N PRO A 46 -4.24 -6.32 12.05
CA PRO A 46 -5.56 -6.00 12.58
C PRO A 46 -5.54 -5.64 14.08
N ALA A 47 -4.38 -5.46 14.71
CA ALA A 47 -4.27 -5.27 16.17
C ALA A 47 -5.16 -4.14 16.73
N HIS A 48 -5.36 -3.09 15.95
CA HIS A 48 -6.18 -1.93 16.31
C HIS A 48 -7.40 -1.76 15.40
N LEU A 49 -7.78 -2.82 14.67
CA LEU A 49 -8.89 -2.77 13.73
C LEU A 49 -10.18 -2.35 14.43
N ARG A 50 -10.76 -1.28 13.93
CA ARG A 50 -12.11 -0.84 14.26
C ARG A 50 -12.71 -0.13 13.05
N HIS A 51 -13.94 -0.41 12.77
CA HIS A 51 -14.67 0.28 11.72
C HIS A 51 -15.17 1.64 12.21
N LEU A 52 -14.88 2.67 11.42
CA LEU A 52 -15.38 4.02 11.69
C LEU A 52 -16.77 4.18 11.06
N SER A 53 -17.74 4.58 11.85
CA SER A 53 -19.11 4.82 11.35
C SER A 53 -19.20 6.20 10.71
N THR A 54 -18.97 6.27 9.40
CA THR A 54 -18.95 7.53 8.63
C THR A 54 -20.31 7.89 8.02
N SER A 55 -21.26 6.96 8.01
CA SER A 55 -22.60 7.14 7.45
C SER A 55 -23.68 6.45 8.31
N SER A 56 -24.96 6.76 8.05
CA SER A 56 -26.08 6.08 8.69
C SER A 56 -26.10 4.57 8.37
N LEU A 57 -25.74 4.22 7.15
CA LEU A 57 -25.66 2.82 6.71
C LEU A 57 -24.55 2.07 7.44
N SER A 58 -23.36 2.63 7.54
CA SER A 58 -22.25 2.00 8.27
C SER A 58 -22.55 1.86 9.75
N ARG A 59 -23.22 2.85 10.37
CA ARG A 59 -23.70 2.74 11.75
C ARG A 59 -24.69 1.60 11.95
N LYS A 60 -25.60 1.40 11.00
CA LYS A 60 -26.55 0.28 11.06
C LYS A 60 -25.79 -1.05 10.99
N HIS A 61 -24.95 -1.24 9.99
CA HIS A 61 -24.19 -2.47 9.80
C HIS A 61 -23.30 -2.80 11.00
N LEU A 62 -22.64 -1.82 11.59
CA LEU A 62 -21.80 -2.03 12.77
C LEU A 62 -22.57 -2.44 14.03
N ARG A 63 -23.85 -2.05 14.14
CA ARG A 63 -24.72 -2.54 15.22
C ARG A 63 -25.18 -3.98 14.98
N GLU A 64 -25.46 -4.34 13.73
CA GLU A 64 -25.96 -5.66 13.35
C GLU A 64 -24.82 -6.70 13.30
N ALA A 65 -23.63 -6.28 12.86
CA ALA A 65 -22.45 -7.12 12.74
C ALA A 65 -21.19 -6.40 13.27
N PRO A 66 -21.00 -6.34 14.58
CA PRO A 66 -19.82 -5.71 15.16
C PRO A 66 -18.56 -6.47 14.79
N CYS A 67 -17.47 -5.75 14.55
CA CYS A 67 -16.18 -6.35 14.29
C CYS A 67 -15.68 -7.11 15.53
N ASN A 68 -15.46 -8.41 15.38
CA ASN A 68 -14.80 -9.21 16.42
C ASN A 68 -13.28 -9.19 16.16
N ILE A 69 -12.56 -8.44 16.98
CA ILE A 69 -11.11 -8.27 16.82
C ILE A 69 -10.33 -9.57 17.01
N GLN A 70 -10.76 -10.44 17.92
CA GLN A 70 -10.10 -11.71 18.18
C GLN A 70 -10.22 -12.65 16.96
N VAL A 71 -11.38 -12.67 16.34
CA VAL A 71 -11.59 -13.43 15.09
C VAL A 71 -10.74 -12.84 13.96
N ALA A 72 -10.73 -11.54 13.81
CA ALA A 72 -9.91 -10.87 12.78
C ALA A 72 -8.41 -11.16 12.96
N GLN A 73 -7.92 -11.15 14.20
CA GLN A 73 -6.53 -11.49 14.50
C GLN A 73 -6.22 -12.95 14.21
N ALA A 74 -7.12 -13.88 14.56
CA ALA A 74 -6.93 -15.29 14.27
C ALA A 74 -6.88 -15.55 12.76
N GLN A 75 -7.83 -15.01 12.00
CA GLN A 75 -7.84 -15.13 10.54
C GLN A 75 -6.62 -14.50 9.88
N HIS A 76 -6.14 -13.37 10.41
CA HIS A 76 -4.92 -12.75 9.90
C HIS A 76 -3.69 -13.62 10.20
N ALA A 77 -3.61 -14.26 11.35
CA ALA A 77 -2.54 -15.20 11.68
C ALA A 77 -2.55 -16.43 10.74
N GLU A 78 -3.73 -16.95 10.39
CA GLU A 78 -3.88 -18.01 9.37
C GLU A 78 -3.35 -17.56 8.02
N LEU A 79 -3.64 -16.31 7.59
CA LEU A 79 -3.12 -15.73 6.35
C LEU A 79 -1.60 -15.64 6.36
N VAL A 80 -1.02 -15.15 7.45
CA VAL A 80 0.45 -15.07 7.62
C VAL A 80 1.06 -16.48 7.51
N SER A 81 0.51 -17.46 8.24
CA SER A 81 0.99 -18.84 8.21
C SER A 81 0.89 -19.47 6.83
N ALA A 82 -0.15 -19.13 6.06
CA ALA A 82 -0.29 -19.60 4.69
C ALA A 82 0.82 -19.04 3.78
N TYR A 83 1.14 -17.76 3.85
CA TYR A 83 2.26 -17.17 3.11
C TYR A 83 3.58 -17.83 3.47
N GLU A 84 3.88 -17.97 4.74
CA GLU A 84 5.11 -18.59 5.23
C GLU A 84 5.23 -20.06 4.81
N HIS A 85 4.11 -20.81 4.83
CA HIS A 85 4.07 -22.19 4.36
C HIS A 85 4.47 -22.33 2.88
N PHE A 86 4.11 -21.35 2.05
CA PHE A 86 4.51 -21.30 0.64
C PHE A 86 5.87 -20.63 0.40
N GLY A 87 6.62 -20.35 1.46
CA GLY A 87 7.95 -19.75 1.37
C GLY A 87 7.94 -18.27 1.01
N VAL A 88 6.83 -17.57 1.23
CA VAL A 88 6.73 -16.11 1.06
C VAL A 88 7.16 -15.44 2.35
N LYS A 89 8.09 -14.51 2.25
CA LYS A 89 8.53 -13.71 3.40
C LYS A 89 7.50 -12.64 3.72
N VAL A 90 6.99 -12.64 4.95
CA VAL A 90 6.02 -11.67 5.41
C VAL A 90 6.71 -10.52 6.12
N HIS A 91 6.43 -9.31 5.66
CA HIS A 91 6.78 -8.06 6.29
C HIS A 91 5.52 -7.42 6.87
N MET A 92 5.64 -6.75 8.01
CA MET A 92 4.50 -6.17 8.71
C MET A 92 4.69 -4.67 8.91
N HIS A 93 3.66 -3.90 8.62
CA HIS A 93 3.59 -2.54 9.16
C HIS A 93 3.56 -2.57 10.69
N LYS A 94 4.32 -1.67 11.32
CA LYS A 94 4.23 -1.50 12.77
C LYS A 94 2.81 -1.08 13.16
N PRO A 95 2.11 -1.84 14.03
CA PRO A 95 0.77 -1.48 14.45
C PRO A 95 0.74 -0.12 15.15
N THR A 96 -0.21 0.72 14.77
CA THR A 96 -0.37 2.08 15.28
C THR A 96 -1.81 2.27 15.77
N PRO A 97 -2.03 2.57 17.06
CA PRO A 97 -3.40 2.66 17.63
C PRO A 97 -4.30 3.69 16.95
N GLU A 98 -3.70 4.75 16.42
CA GLU A 98 -4.40 5.84 15.72
C GLU A 98 -4.81 5.46 14.28
N LEU A 99 -4.31 4.34 13.76
CA LEU A 99 -4.54 3.89 12.38
C LEU A 99 -5.38 2.60 12.36
N PRO A 100 -6.67 2.68 12.65
CA PRO A 100 -7.51 1.50 12.86
C PRO A 100 -7.74 0.66 11.59
N MET A 101 -7.41 1.19 10.41
CA MET A 101 -7.65 0.53 9.13
C MET A 101 -6.34 0.01 8.49
N GLN A 102 -5.23 -0.03 9.23
CA GLN A 102 -3.92 -0.48 8.71
C GLN A 102 -3.93 -1.89 8.13
N VAL A 103 -4.88 -2.74 8.51
CA VAL A 103 -5.03 -4.08 7.91
C VAL A 103 -5.25 -4.02 6.39
N TYR A 104 -5.75 -2.91 5.87
CA TYR A 104 -5.92 -2.65 4.44
C TYR A 104 -4.66 -2.00 3.84
N ALA A 105 -3.51 -2.61 4.05
CA ALA A 105 -2.20 -2.07 3.68
C ALA A 105 -2.05 -1.77 2.18
N ARG A 106 -2.79 -2.47 1.32
CA ARG A 106 -2.76 -2.26 -0.13
C ARG A 106 -3.13 -0.84 -0.54
N ASP A 107 -3.99 -0.17 0.24
CA ASP A 107 -4.53 1.14 -0.17
C ASP A 107 -3.52 2.27 -0.02
N SER A 108 -2.57 2.15 0.93
CA SER A 108 -1.63 3.23 1.29
C SER A 108 -0.45 3.40 0.34
N SER A 109 -0.17 2.38 -0.48
CA SER A 109 0.97 2.40 -1.38
C SER A 109 0.88 1.30 -2.44
N VAL A 110 1.61 1.48 -3.53
CA VAL A 110 1.80 0.43 -4.54
C VAL A 110 3.28 0.22 -4.80
N MET A 111 3.67 -1.02 -5.03
CA MET A 111 5.03 -1.35 -5.42
C MET A 111 5.16 -1.32 -6.95
N THR A 112 6.28 -0.80 -7.43
CA THR A 112 6.67 -0.84 -8.83
C THR A 112 8.08 -1.41 -8.97
N PRO A 113 8.55 -1.78 -10.17
CA PRO A 113 9.94 -2.18 -10.37
C PRO A 113 10.98 -1.11 -9.98
N TYR A 114 10.53 0.13 -9.75
CA TYR A 114 11.40 1.28 -9.48
C TYR A 114 11.31 1.79 -8.03
N GLY A 115 10.51 1.17 -7.22
CA GLY A 115 10.24 1.55 -5.84
C GLY A 115 8.76 1.72 -5.55
N ALA A 116 8.45 2.15 -4.34
CA ALA A 116 7.08 2.36 -3.90
C ALA A 116 6.53 3.71 -4.38
N ILE A 117 5.26 3.73 -4.77
CA ILE A 117 4.48 4.96 -4.95
C ILE A 117 3.57 5.08 -3.73
N ILE A 118 3.65 6.20 -3.04
CA ILE A 118 2.74 6.51 -1.93
C ILE A 118 1.46 7.10 -2.52
N THR A 119 0.34 6.53 -2.12
CA THR A 119 -0.98 6.86 -2.66
C THR A 119 -1.57 8.14 -2.03
N ALA A 120 -2.73 8.57 -2.51
CA ALA A 120 -3.53 9.64 -1.90
C ALA A 120 -4.93 9.12 -1.63
N MET A 121 -5.15 8.59 -0.44
CA MET A 121 -6.43 7.98 -0.08
C MET A 121 -7.57 8.99 -0.09
N ALA A 122 -8.71 8.61 -0.65
CA ALA A 122 -9.93 9.41 -0.68
C ALA A 122 -10.43 9.68 0.75
N ASN A 123 -10.36 8.68 1.61
CA ASN A 123 -10.74 8.78 3.00
C ASN A 123 -9.68 9.51 3.81
N TRP A 124 -9.90 10.80 4.09
CA TRP A 124 -8.93 11.66 4.77
C TRP A 124 -8.43 11.13 6.12
N TRP A 125 -9.26 10.41 6.87
CA TRP A 125 -8.89 9.83 8.17
C TRP A 125 -7.94 8.63 8.04
N ARG A 126 -7.76 8.05 6.83
CA ARG A 126 -6.81 7.00 6.55
C ARG A 126 -5.45 7.51 6.06
N ARG A 127 -5.34 8.79 5.74
CA ARG A 127 -4.10 9.35 5.15
C ARG A 127 -2.88 9.22 6.05
N GLY A 128 -3.07 9.06 7.36
CA GLY A 128 -1.98 8.74 8.28
C GLY A 128 -1.31 7.39 8.01
N GLU A 129 -2.00 6.46 7.35
CA GLU A 129 -1.45 5.15 6.97
C GLU A 129 -0.30 5.29 5.95
N ASN A 130 -0.30 6.35 5.14
CA ASN A 130 0.78 6.66 4.22
C ASN A 130 2.12 6.87 4.95
N TYR A 131 2.08 7.53 6.12
CA TYR A 131 3.27 7.71 6.94
C TYR A 131 3.80 6.38 7.48
N ALA A 132 2.91 5.49 7.90
CA ALA A 132 3.30 4.15 8.34
C ALA A 132 3.94 3.35 7.19
N ALA A 133 3.41 3.46 5.97
CA ALA A 133 3.99 2.85 4.78
C ALA A 133 5.39 3.41 4.48
N ILE A 134 5.56 4.73 4.50
CA ILE A 134 6.87 5.39 4.29
C ILE A 134 7.91 4.85 5.29
N ARG A 135 7.56 4.82 6.58
CA ARG A 135 8.45 4.32 7.62
C ARG A 135 8.87 2.87 7.40
N THR A 136 7.92 2.03 7.03
CA THR A 136 8.21 0.63 6.73
C THR A 136 9.14 0.49 5.53
N TYR A 137 8.94 1.27 4.48
CA TYR A 137 9.82 1.25 3.31
C TYR A 137 11.23 1.75 3.63
N GLU A 138 11.35 2.79 4.45
CA GLU A 138 12.64 3.26 4.95
C GLU A 138 13.39 2.15 5.72
N GLU A 139 12.70 1.47 6.64
CA GLU A 139 13.25 0.39 7.44
C GLU A 139 13.69 -0.82 6.58
N LEU A 140 12.96 -1.11 5.51
CA LEU A 140 13.26 -2.18 4.57
C LEU A 140 14.27 -1.77 3.48
N GLY A 141 14.69 -0.52 3.43
CA GLY A 141 15.59 -0.01 2.40
C GLY A 141 14.94 0.09 1.01
N ILE A 142 13.61 0.15 0.93
CA ILE A 142 12.87 0.29 -0.32
C ILE A 142 12.75 1.77 -0.65
N PRO A 143 13.23 2.23 -1.81
CA PRO A 143 13.11 3.63 -2.19
C PRO A 143 11.65 4.00 -2.48
N ILE A 144 11.26 5.20 -2.07
CA ILE A 144 10.01 5.80 -2.51
C ILE A 144 10.27 6.42 -3.88
N TYR A 145 9.59 5.88 -4.88
CA TYR A 145 9.72 6.31 -6.26
C TYR A 145 8.99 7.63 -6.50
N ASP A 146 7.74 7.73 -6.04
CA ASP A 146 6.93 8.94 -6.15
C ASP A 146 5.82 8.96 -5.08
N MET A 147 5.12 10.09 -5.01
CA MET A 147 3.97 10.28 -4.13
C MET A 147 2.87 11.01 -4.91
N VAL A 148 1.65 10.53 -4.79
CA VAL A 148 0.48 11.18 -5.37
C VAL A 148 0.14 12.42 -4.54
N THR A 149 0.28 13.60 -5.12
CA THR A 149 0.08 14.89 -4.43
C THR A 149 -1.18 15.63 -4.85
N ALA A 150 -1.86 15.18 -5.91
CA ALA A 150 -3.10 15.78 -6.42
C ALA A 150 -4.11 14.69 -6.76
N GLY A 151 -5.38 14.95 -6.48
CA GLY A 151 -6.45 13.97 -6.64
C GLY A 151 -6.43 12.88 -5.58
N THR A 152 -7.10 11.78 -5.88
CA THR A 152 -7.13 10.57 -5.04
C THR A 152 -6.73 9.36 -5.87
N PHE A 153 -6.00 8.44 -5.26
CA PHE A 153 -5.56 7.20 -5.84
C PHE A 153 -5.25 6.23 -4.70
N GLU A 154 -5.81 5.06 -4.72
CA GLU A 154 -5.57 3.99 -3.76
C GLU A 154 -4.90 2.80 -4.45
N GLY A 155 -4.13 2.02 -3.71
CA GLY A 155 -3.39 0.90 -4.30
C GLY A 155 -4.29 -0.18 -4.91
N GLY A 156 -5.55 -0.24 -4.48
CA GLY A 156 -6.57 -1.09 -5.09
C GLY A 156 -6.95 -0.69 -6.52
N ASP A 157 -6.70 0.57 -6.91
CA ASP A 157 -6.94 1.09 -8.27
C ASP A 157 -5.82 0.74 -9.26
N PHE A 158 -4.73 0.11 -8.77
CA PHE A 158 -3.53 -0.16 -9.54
C PHE A 158 -3.41 -1.64 -9.88
N ALA A 159 -3.21 -1.93 -11.16
CA ALA A 159 -2.86 -3.25 -11.67
C ALA A 159 -1.72 -3.13 -12.69
N VAL A 160 -0.83 -4.11 -12.70
CA VAL A 160 0.23 -4.23 -13.72
C VAL A 160 -0.21 -5.29 -14.73
N ILE A 161 -0.28 -4.87 -15.98
CA ILE A 161 -0.72 -5.70 -17.12
C ILE A 161 0.50 -6.08 -17.97
#